data_bfb6a2c1a04c6b24a57ca390b5a9827f
#
_entry.id   bfb6a2c1a04c6b24a57ca390b5a9827f
#
_cell.length_a   1.000
_cell.length_b   1.000
_cell.length_c   1.000
_cell.angle_alpha   90.00
_cell.angle_beta   90.00
_cell.angle_gamma   90.00
#
_symmetry.space_group_name_H-M   'P 1'
#
loop_
_entity.id
_entity.type
_entity.pdbx_description
1 polymer ?
#
loop_
_entity_poly.entity_id
_entity_poly.type
_entity_poly.pdbx_seq_one_letter_code
_entity_poly.pdbx_strand_id
1 'polypeptide(L)'
;MIKRDPIYRITVYTQNETIIITSPITCQMSITRNVHATSCKASVQLYNLAPSTRAKLFQDLFIPEPSQWKYLHIEAGYKSYDSMSLIFMGRILQAYSQKSGGATDIITNIQAQALDLFDCNTSHTFAAGTSYKDIYNTIAQDMPNCIIGNTGALEGAIRTATTFDGNALDELNKLSGGNTFIDNGVINTIMNNECIEVPVPVMADDTGLLETPMRRGASLNIKTLFEPTLIIGQLLEVKSKVFTDYNGQYKILGFTHNCLFSETQAGTRTTEIELWYGALLPNATINVTDDKVQNNFNKVKGEKIEPVMETAPSSVRDVYNYIKTHNGAIPEGQITKNVSWKEVLGNSNTNADRYAEISIPILTNMYNTAHTFQRVIDTYFKGATVKINSGWRSTRSNKACGGVTNSKHLLGLAIDFKIPSYPLAQINNIFKSVWTYGWVGACYATFTHVQINKGVGAANDK
;
A
#
# COMPACT_ATOMS: atom_id res chain seq x y z
N MET A 1 -4.73 0.92 22.10
CA MET A 1 -3.65 0.10 21.49
C MET A 1 -2.32 0.82 21.73
N ILE A 2 -1.27 0.15 22.21
CA ILE A 2 -0.04 0.84 22.67
C ILE A 2 0.90 1.01 21.49
N LYS A 3 1.19 2.24 21.07
CA LYS A 3 2.13 2.61 20.00
C LYS A 3 3.56 2.59 20.55
N ARG A 4 4.21 1.41 20.58
CA ARG A 4 5.58 1.22 21.07
C ARG A 4 6.48 0.64 19.99
N ASP A 5 7.78 0.94 20.08
CA ASP A 5 8.83 0.42 19.21
C ASP A 5 8.52 0.62 17.71
N PRO A 6 8.56 1.87 17.24
CA PRO A 6 8.36 2.14 15.84
C PRO A 6 9.49 1.56 15.00
N ILE A 7 9.14 0.95 13.89
CA ILE A 7 10.06 0.34 12.94
C ILE A 7 9.84 0.92 11.55
N TYR A 8 10.88 0.84 10.72
CA TYR A 8 10.80 1.27 9.34
C TYR A 8 11.56 0.31 8.41
N ARG A 9 11.21 0.37 7.14
CA ARG A 9 11.93 -0.21 6.02
C ARG A 9 11.99 0.80 4.90
N ILE A 10 13.18 1.06 4.40
CA ILE A 10 13.43 1.85 3.20
C ILE A 10 13.94 0.90 2.13
N THR A 11 13.24 0.87 1.00
CA THR A 11 13.63 0.09 -0.16
C THR A 11 13.97 1.04 -1.30
N VAL A 12 15.21 1.02 -1.76
CA VAL A 12 15.66 1.80 -2.91
C VAL A 12 15.83 0.87 -4.10
N TYR A 13 15.10 1.16 -5.16
CA TYR A 13 15.20 0.46 -6.43
C TYR A 13 16.15 1.21 -7.34
N THR A 14 17.16 0.52 -7.80
CA THR A 14 18.11 0.99 -8.82
C THR A 14 17.95 0.15 -10.08
N GLN A 15 18.61 0.54 -11.15
CA GLN A 15 18.60 -0.24 -12.39
C GLN A 15 19.09 -1.68 -12.19
N ASN A 16 20.08 -1.91 -11.32
CA ASN A 16 20.78 -3.18 -11.21
C ASN A 16 20.47 -3.97 -9.94
N GLU A 17 19.99 -3.31 -8.89
CA GLU A 17 19.79 -3.95 -7.59
C GLU A 17 18.71 -3.25 -6.74
N THR A 18 18.26 -3.94 -5.73
CA THR A 18 17.37 -3.40 -4.70
C THR A 18 18.15 -3.30 -3.39
N ILE A 19 18.17 -2.10 -2.79
CA ILE A 19 18.84 -1.82 -1.52
C ILE A 19 17.77 -1.71 -0.44
N ILE A 20 17.91 -2.49 0.62
CA ILE A 20 16.98 -2.48 1.75
C ILE A 20 17.70 -1.99 3.00
N ILE A 21 17.13 -0.98 3.64
CA ILE A 21 17.63 -0.38 4.89
C ILE A 21 16.50 -0.43 5.92
N THR A 22 16.79 -0.98 7.09
CA THR A 22 15.78 -1.22 8.13
C THR A 22 16.29 -0.77 9.51
N SER A 23 15.37 -0.66 10.48
CA SER A 23 15.76 -0.63 11.88
C SER A 23 16.75 -1.79 12.20
N PRO A 24 17.76 -1.61 13.05
CA PRO A 24 17.94 -0.52 14.02
C PRO A 24 18.77 0.69 13.54
N ILE A 25 19.09 0.80 12.24
CA ILE A 25 19.83 1.95 11.74
C ILE A 25 19.08 3.23 12.10
N THR A 26 19.77 4.21 12.70
CA THR A 26 19.16 5.50 13.05
C THR A 26 18.73 6.22 11.78
N CYS A 27 17.46 6.59 11.74
CA CYS A 27 16.83 7.28 10.61
C CYS A 27 15.96 8.42 11.11
N GLN A 28 16.22 9.63 10.61
CA GLN A 28 15.31 10.76 10.76
C GLN A 28 14.61 10.99 9.43
N MET A 29 13.28 11.12 9.44
CA MET A 29 12.51 11.38 8.23
C MET A 29 11.42 12.42 8.46
N SER A 30 11.18 13.19 7.41
CA SER A 30 10.04 14.09 7.26
C SER A 30 9.36 13.76 5.95
N ILE A 31 8.11 13.33 6.01
CA ILE A 31 7.33 12.88 4.86
C ILE A 31 6.03 13.68 4.81
N THR A 32 5.85 14.44 3.75
CA THR A 32 4.63 15.20 3.50
C THR A 32 3.85 14.56 2.37
N ARG A 33 2.57 14.32 2.61
CA ARG A 33 1.58 13.89 1.61
C ARG A 33 0.35 14.78 1.69
N ASN A 34 -0.18 15.22 0.57
CA ASN A 34 -1.40 16.05 0.54
C ASN A 34 -2.10 15.95 -0.83
N VAL A 35 -3.28 16.56 -0.93
CA VAL A 35 -4.08 16.62 -2.17
C VAL A 35 -3.38 17.40 -3.30
N HIS A 36 -2.31 18.13 -3.00
CA HIS A 36 -1.50 18.82 -4.01
C HIS A 36 -0.30 17.95 -4.36
N ALA A 37 -0.38 17.18 -5.44
CA ALA A 37 0.63 16.18 -5.83
C ALA A 37 2.06 16.71 -5.87
N THR A 38 2.26 17.97 -6.27
CA THR A 38 3.59 18.63 -6.30
C THR A 38 4.21 18.83 -4.92
N SER A 39 3.44 18.72 -3.85
CA SER A 39 3.91 18.90 -2.47
C SER A 39 4.24 17.58 -1.77
N CYS A 40 3.95 16.42 -2.38
CA CYS A 40 4.24 15.13 -1.78
C CYS A 40 5.75 14.83 -1.89
N LYS A 41 6.44 14.83 -0.76
CA LYS A 41 7.91 14.71 -0.69
C LYS A 41 8.36 13.97 0.56
N ALA A 42 9.53 13.37 0.46
CA ALA A 42 10.23 12.76 1.58
C ALA A 42 11.66 13.32 1.69
N SER A 43 12.03 13.67 2.91
CA SER A 43 13.40 13.96 3.31
C SER A 43 13.84 12.95 4.35
N VAL A 44 14.90 12.20 4.06
CA VAL A 44 15.39 11.12 4.91
C VAL A 44 16.85 11.32 5.21
N GLN A 45 17.24 11.16 6.46
CA GLN A 45 18.61 11.18 6.95
C GLN A 45 18.93 9.83 7.60
N LEU A 46 19.91 9.14 7.07
CA LEU A 46 20.38 7.84 7.56
C LEU A 46 21.78 8.00 8.13
N TYR A 47 21.95 7.49 9.34
CA TYR A 47 23.21 7.68 10.08
C TYR A 47 24.11 6.46 9.93
N ASN A 48 25.38 6.73 9.64
CA ASN A 48 26.47 5.75 9.67
C ASN A 48 26.28 4.52 8.78
N LEU A 49 25.71 4.71 7.59
CA LEU A 49 25.63 3.64 6.59
C LEU A 49 27.05 3.21 6.14
N ALA A 50 27.19 1.93 5.81
CA ALA A 50 28.40 1.38 5.24
C ALA A 50 28.84 2.14 3.97
N PRO A 51 30.14 2.34 3.73
CA PRO A 51 30.63 3.07 2.56
C PRO A 51 30.10 2.51 1.23
N SER A 52 30.01 1.20 1.10
CA SER A 52 29.46 0.54 -0.09
C SER A 52 27.99 0.88 -0.31
N THR A 53 27.17 0.91 0.75
CA THR A 53 25.75 1.29 0.66
C THR A 53 25.62 2.76 0.29
N ARG A 54 26.42 3.64 0.86
CA ARG A 54 26.41 5.08 0.55
C ARG A 54 26.76 5.35 -0.92
N ALA A 55 27.77 4.65 -1.45
CA ALA A 55 28.15 4.75 -2.85
C ALA A 55 27.01 4.34 -3.81
N LYS A 56 26.29 3.27 -3.48
CA LYS A 56 25.14 2.80 -4.25
C LYS A 56 23.93 3.75 -4.20
N LEU A 57 23.73 4.42 -3.06
CA LEU A 57 22.64 5.37 -2.90
C LEU A 57 22.90 6.70 -3.59
N PHE A 58 24.18 7.08 -3.78
CA PHE A 58 24.53 8.38 -4.34
C PHE A 58 23.74 8.66 -5.62
N GLN A 59 23.12 9.84 -5.68
CA GLN A 59 22.41 10.36 -6.85
C GLN A 59 22.54 11.87 -6.90
N ASP A 60 22.99 12.37 -8.04
CA ASP A 60 23.05 13.81 -8.28
C ASP A 60 21.66 14.34 -8.67
N LEU A 61 21.47 15.64 -8.47
CA LEU A 61 20.21 16.32 -8.77
C LEU A 61 19.90 16.33 -10.29
N PHE A 62 20.93 16.39 -11.11
CA PHE A 62 20.83 16.54 -12.56
C PHE A 62 21.20 15.24 -13.31
N ILE A 63 20.43 14.18 -13.14
CA ILE A 63 20.56 12.98 -13.97
C ILE A 63 19.55 13.07 -15.12
N PRO A 64 20.01 13.28 -16.36
CA PRO A 64 19.11 13.50 -17.51
C PRO A 64 18.39 12.23 -17.98
N GLU A 65 18.95 11.05 -17.71
CA GLU A 65 18.41 9.80 -18.25
C GLU A 65 17.47 9.10 -17.26
N PRO A 66 16.18 8.90 -17.62
CA PRO A 66 15.21 8.19 -16.78
C PRO A 66 15.67 6.79 -16.36
N SER A 67 16.45 6.10 -17.19
CA SER A 67 16.98 4.78 -16.89
C SER A 67 17.90 4.74 -15.67
N GLN A 68 18.50 5.87 -15.29
CA GLN A 68 19.40 5.99 -14.14
C GLN A 68 18.68 6.45 -12.86
N TRP A 69 17.40 6.76 -12.93
CA TRP A 69 16.65 7.21 -11.78
C TRP A 69 16.47 6.10 -10.75
N LYS A 70 16.51 6.50 -9.48
CA LYS A 70 16.27 5.61 -8.35
C LYS A 70 14.92 5.92 -7.73
N TYR A 71 14.24 4.87 -7.33
CA TYR A 71 12.93 4.99 -6.69
C TYR A 71 13.02 4.56 -5.24
N LEU A 72 12.22 5.20 -4.41
CA LEU A 72 12.21 5.05 -2.97
C LEU A 72 10.83 4.58 -2.50
N HIS A 73 10.78 3.48 -1.76
CA HIS A 73 9.62 3.10 -0.98
C HIS A 73 9.98 3.17 0.50
N ILE A 74 9.13 3.81 1.29
CA ILE A 74 9.28 3.89 2.74
C ILE A 74 8.06 3.26 3.37
N GLU A 75 8.29 2.22 4.13
CA GLU A 75 7.31 1.56 4.96
C GLU A 75 7.65 1.81 6.42
N ALA A 76 6.64 2.06 7.24
CA ALA A 76 6.84 2.21 8.67
C ALA A 76 5.62 1.69 9.45
N GLY A 77 5.84 1.39 10.71
CA GLY A 77 4.83 0.84 11.59
C GLY A 77 5.35 0.73 13.02
N TYR A 78 4.68 -0.10 13.78
CA TYR A 78 5.06 -0.42 15.16
C TYR A 78 5.31 -1.91 15.28
N LYS A 79 6.35 -2.29 15.98
CA LYS A 79 6.71 -3.69 16.22
C LYS A 79 5.56 -4.50 16.84
N SER A 80 4.76 -3.82 17.67
CA SER A 80 3.57 -4.39 18.31
C SER A 80 2.42 -4.73 17.35
N TYR A 81 2.40 -4.21 16.12
CA TYR A 81 1.31 -4.43 15.14
C TYR A 81 1.63 -5.49 14.10
N ASP A 82 2.86 -6.00 14.11
CA ASP A 82 3.37 -7.00 13.15
C ASP A 82 3.13 -6.61 11.66
N SER A 83 2.92 -5.31 11.40
CA SER A 83 2.67 -4.77 10.07
C SER A 83 3.29 -3.39 9.91
N MET A 84 3.78 -3.12 8.71
CA MET A 84 4.22 -1.80 8.26
C MET A 84 3.31 -1.32 7.14
N SER A 85 3.01 -0.03 7.13
CA SER A 85 2.26 0.63 6.04
C SER A 85 3.23 1.34 5.11
N LEU A 86 2.90 1.37 3.81
CA LEU A 86 3.62 2.19 2.85
C LEU A 86 3.28 3.66 3.11
N ILE A 87 4.22 4.41 3.66
CA ILE A 87 4.03 5.82 4.01
C ILE A 87 4.52 6.77 2.93
N PHE A 88 5.38 6.31 2.02
CA PHE A 88 5.85 7.09 0.87
C PHE A 88 6.34 6.21 -0.26
N MET A 89 6.05 6.63 -1.48
CA MET A 89 6.62 6.10 -2.70
C MET A 89 6.94 7.26 -3.66
N GLY A 90 8.16 7.26 -4.21
CA GLY A 90 8.54 8.32 -5.13
C GLY A 90 9.92 8.14 -5.75
N ARG A 91 10.31 9.10 -6.58
CA ARG A 91 11.63 9.19 -7.19
C ARG A 91 12.60 9.90 -6.25
N ILE A 92 13.83 9.38 -6.14
CA ILE A 92 14.92 10.09 -5.49
C ILE A 92 15.38 11.22 -6.42
N LEU A 93 15.29 12.45 -5.93
CA LEU A 93 15.82 13.62 -6.62
C LEU A 93 17.31 13.74 -6.38
N GLN A 94 17.73 13.58 -5.12
CA GLN A 94 19.11 13.68 -4.71
C GLN A 94 19.40 12.75 -3.54
N ALA A 95 20.57 12.12 -3.54
CA ALA A 95 21.10 11.36 -2.42
C ALA A 95 22.60 11.57 -2.29
N TYR A 96 23.05 12.07 -1.13
CA TYR A 96 24.45 12.34 -0.87
C TYR A 96 24.80 12.14 0.60
N SER A 97 26.07 11.88 0.86
CA SER A 97 26.55 11.70 2.24
C SER A 97 27.49 12.83 2.62
N GLN A 98 27.35 13.30 3.83
CA GLN A 98 28.21 14.34 4.40
C GLN A 98 28.61 13.97 5.83
N LYS A 99 29.75 14.47 6.27
CA LYS A 99 30.19 14.39 7.66
C LYS A 99 29.48 15.48 8.45
N SER A 100 28.93 15.13 9.60
CA SER A 100 28.34 16.11 10.50
C SER A 100 29.43 17.03 11.06
N GLY A 101 29.22 18.34 11.01
CA GLY A 101 30.18 19.32 11.51
C GLY A 101 30.44 19.11 13.02
N GLY A 102 31.70 18.86 13.37
CA GLY A 102 32.11 18.63 14.76
C GLY A 102 31.79 17.24 15.34
N ALA A 103 31.06 16.38 14.62
CA ALA A 103 30.77 15.02 15.03
C ALA A 103 31.49 13.98 14.15
N THR A 104 31.56 12.76 14.64
CA THR A 104 32.13 11.61 13.90
C THR A 104 31.13 10.97 12.93
N ASP A 105 29.86 11.31 13.05
CA ASP A 105 28.78 10.70 12.28
C ASP A 105 28.81 11.11 10.82
N ILE A 106 28.49 10.16 9.98
CA ILE A 106 28.26 10.37 8.56
C ILE A 106 26.76 10.25 8.30
N ILE A 107 26.18 11.34 7.77
CA ILE A 107 24.76 11.43 7.48
C ILE A 107 24.55 11.27 5.98
N THR A 108 23.74 10.30 5.58
CA THR A 108 23.26 10.16 4.20
C THR A 108 21.89 10.81 4.08
N ASN A 109 21.82 11.88 3.29
CA ASN A 109 20.60 12.63 3.01
C ASN A 109 19.98 12.10 1.73
N ILE A 110 18.69 11.81 1.76
CA ILE A 110 17.89 11.42 0.59
C ILE A 110 16.72 12.39 0.48
N GLN A 111 16.58 13.03 -0.66
CA GLN A 111 15.42 13.82 -1.01
C GLN A 111 14.65 13.13 -2.13
N ALA A 112 13.37 12.91 -1.94
CA ALA A 112 12.52 12.25 -2.90
C ALA A 112 11.19 13.00 -3.05
N GLN A 113 10.62 12.89 -4.24
CA GLN A 113 9.31 13.45 -4.58
C GLN A 113 8.40 12.33 -5.07
N ALA A 114 7.13 12.40 -4.71
CA ALA A 114 6.14 11.49 -5.26
C ALA A 114 6.09 11.63 -6.76
N LEU A 115 6.20 10.56 -7.43
CA LEU A 115 6.25 10.28 -8.86
C LEU A 115 6.49 11.43 -9.84
N ASP A 116 7.24 11.07 -10.86
CA ASP A 116 7.60 11.94 -11.97
C ASP A 116 6.37 12.42 -12.75
N LEU A 117 6.07 13.68 -12.55
CA LEU A 117 5.10 14.40 -13.37
C LEU A 117 5.74 15.05 -14.60
N PHE A 118 7.06 14.84 -14.81
CA PHE A 118 7.81 15.56 -15.82
C PHE A 118 7.52 15.11 -17.26
N ASP A 119 7.14 13.86 -17.49
CA ASP A 119 6.90 13.30 -18.83
C ASP A 119 5.47 12.76 -19.01
N CYS A 120 4.53 13.28 -18.24
CA CYS A 120 3.11 12.89 -18.36
C CYS A 120 2.38 13.80 -19.34
N ASN A 121 2.69 13.69 -20.63
CA ASN A 121 1.97 14.44 -21.66
C ASN A 121 0.85 13.59 -22.25
N THR A 122 -0.30 14.22 -22.46
CA THR A 122 -1.45 13.64 -23.14
C THR A 122 -1.78 14.45 -24.38
N SER A 123 -2.28 13.80 -25.43
CA SER A 123 -2.81 14.46 -26.61
C SER A 123 -3.92 13.61 -27.22
N HIS A 124 -5.14 13.84 -26.77
CA HIS A 124 -6.33 13.10 -27.20
C HIS A 124 -7.46 14.02 -27.62
N THR A 125 -8.14 13.66 -28.72
CA THR A 125 -9.36 14.34 -29.17
C THR A 125 -10.55 13.42 -28.97
N PHE A 126 -11.57 13.90 -28.28
CA PHE A 126 -12.79 13.16 -28.02
C PHE A 126 -13.98 13.78 -28.75
N ALA A 127 -14.86 12.91 -29.26
CA ALA A 127 -16.10 13.35 -29.90
C ALA A 127 -17.12 13.88 -28.88
N ALA A 128 -18.04 14.73 -29.35
CA ALA A 128 -19.19 15.15 -28.56
C ALA A 128 -19.96 13.92 -28.03
N GLY A 129 -20.39 13.97 -26.79
CA GLY A 129 -21.08 12.86 -26.11
C GLY A 129 -20.18 11.85 -25.41
N THR A 130 -18.83 11.96 -25.50
CA THR A 130 -17.92 11.12 -24.75
C THR A 130 -18.04 11.44 -23.25
N SER A 131 -18.18 10.40 -22.41
CA SER A 131 -18.33 10.58 -20.97
C SER A 131 -17.06 11.13 -20.33
N TYR A 132 -17.20 11.94 -19.28
CA TYR A 132 -16.06 12.44 -18.52
C TYR A 132 -15.23 11.31 -17.92
N LYS A 133 -15.84 10.19 -17.54
CA LYS A 133 -15.17 9.03 -16.99
C LYS A 133 -14.28 8.33 -18.04
N ASP A 134 -14.73 8.21 -19.28
CA ASP A 134 -13.94 7.59 -20.37
C ASP A 134 -12.77 8.49 -20.75
N ILE A 135 -12.99 9.81 -20.82
CA ILE A 135 -11.94 10.79 -21.04
C ILE A 135 -10.90 10.71 -19.95
N TYR A 136 -11.33 10.70 -18.69
CA TYR A 136 -10.47 10.59 -17.52
C TYR A 136 -9.61 9.32 -17.57
N ASN A 137 -10.23 8.18 -17.82
CA ASN A 137 -9.52 6.90 -17.89
C ASN A 137 -8.49 6.89 -19.02
N THR A 138 -8.80 7.49 -20.16
CA THR A 138 -7.87 7.56 -21.30
C THR A 138 -6.66 8.43 -20.96
N ILE A 139 -6.88 9.64 -20.45
CA ILE A 139 -5.79 10.56 -20.08
C ILE A 139 -4.93 9.96 -18.93
N ALA A 140 -5.56 9.32 -17.96
CA ALA A 140 -4.84 8.72 -16.83
C ALA A 140 -3.92 7.56 -17.26
N GLN A 141 -4.19 6.90 -18.38
CA GLN A 141 -3.33 5.85 -18.95
C GLN A 141 -2.02 6.42 -19.52
N ASP A 142 -1.98 7.69 -19.89
CA ASP A 142 -0.76 8.36 -20.35
C ASP A 142 0.22 8.67 -19.21
N MET A 143 -0.20 8.51 -17.95
CA MET A 143 0.64 8.77 -16.80
C MET A 143 1.49 7.54 -16.46
N PRO A 144 2.79 7.55 -16.73
CA PRO A 144 3.65 6.40 -16.48
C PRO A 144 3.74 6.10 -14.98
N ASN A 145 3.76 4.82 -14.63
CA ASN A 145 3.89 4.34 -13.24
C ASN A 145 2.79 4.80 -12.28
N CYS A 146 1.70 5.39 -12.79
CA CYS A 146 0.52 5.74 -12.03
C CYS A 146 -0.61 4.75 -12.29
N ILE A 147 -1.55 4.70 -11.36
CA ILE A 147 -2.66 3.77 -11.37
C ILE A 147 -3.93 4.53 -11.05
N ILE A 148 -4.98 4.26 -11.80
CA ILE A 148 -6.29 4.86 -11.56
C ILE A 148 -6.87 4.24 -10.28
N GLY A 149 -7.08 5.07 -9.27
CA GLY A 149 -7.74 4.72 -8.02
C GLY A 149 -9.23 5.10 -8.05
N ASN A 150 -9.63 5.94 -7.10
CA ASN A 150 -10.99 6.45 -7.04
C ASN A 150 -11.21 7.53 -8.11
N THR A 151 -12.22 7.38 -8.95
CA THR A 151 -12.56 8.37 -9.99
C THR A 151 -13.64 9.35 -9.54
N GLY A 152 -14.17 9.21 -8.32
CA GLY A 152 -15.24 10.05 -7.81
C GLY A 152 -16.51 10.01 -8.66
N ALA A 153 -17.41 10.95 -8.42
CA ALA A 153 -18.63 11.12 -9.22
C ALA A 153 -18.37 12.00 -10.45
N LEU A 154 -17.50 11.52 -11.37
CA LEU A 154 -17.34 12.13 -12.69
C LEU A 154 -18.54 11.79 -13.56
N GLU A 155 -19.64 12.55 -13.39
CA GLU A 155 -20.87 12.36 -14.14
C GLU A 155 -20.95 13.33 -15.32
N GLY A 156 -21.61 12.89 -16.40
CA GLY A 156 -21.85 13.70 -17.59
C GLY A 156 -20.93 13.38 -18.76
N ALA A 157 -21.03 14.19 -19.80
CA ALA A 157 -20.28 14.04 -21.06
C ALA A 157 -19.95 15.41 -21.67
N ILE A 158 -18.92 15.47 -22.49
CA ILE A 158 -18.59 16.69 -23.23
C ILE A 158 -19.65 17.01 -24.26
N ARG A 159 -19.99 18.29 -24.39
CA ARG A 159 -21.05 18.75 -25.34
C ARG A 159 -20.55 18.95 -26.77
N THR A 160 -19.27 19.25 -26.92
CA THR A 160 -18.60 19.48 -28.20
C THR A 160 -17.34 18.66 -28.30
N ALA A 161 -16.88 18.33 -29.50
CA ALA A 161 -15.59 17.69 -29.67
C ALA A 161 -14.49 18.55 -29.02
N THR A 162 -13.67 17.93 -28.17
CA THR A 162 -12.68 18.63 -27.38
C THR A 162 -11.35 17.89 -27.44
N THR A 163 -10.27 18.64 -27.58
CA THR A 163 -8.89 18.13 -27.50
C THR A 163 -8.32 18.45 -26.15
N PHE A 164 -7.74 17.45 -25.49
CA PHE A 164 -6.94 17.56 -24.29
C PHE A 164 -5.48 17.38 -24.69
N ASP A 165 -4.68 18.42 -24.52
CA ASP A 165 -3.29 18.46 -24.95
C ASP A 165 -2.44 19.18 -23.90
N GLY A 166 -1.38 18.52 -23.42
CA GLY A 166 -0.49 19.04 -22.41
C GLY A 166 -0.18 18.07 -21.29
N ASN A 167 0.08 18.57 -20.08
CA ASN A 167 0.36 17.71 -18.93
C ASN A 167 -0.91 16.95 -18.49
N ALA A 168 -0.81 15.62 -18.43
CA ALA A 168 -1.96 14.76 -18.17
C ALA A 168 -2.63 15.05 -16.81
N LEU A 169 -1.84 15.36 -15.75
CA LEU A 169 -2.41 15.69 -14.43
C LEU A 169 -3.17 17.02 -14.47
N ASP A 170 -2.65 18.00 -15.20
CA ASP A 170 -3.32 19.30 -15.35
C ASP A 170 -4.63 19.14 -16.13
N GLU A 171 -4.65 18.30 -17.17
CA GLU A 171 -5.87 18.01 -17.93
C GLU A 171 -6.90 17.22 -17.08
N LEU A 172 -6.45 16.26 -16.26
CA LEU A 172 -7.31 15.56 -15.30
C LEU A 172 -7.86 16.52 -14.24
N ASN A 173 -7.05 17.47 -13.77
CA ASN A 173 -7.50 18.49 -12.83
C ASN A 173 -8.52 19.45 -13.45
N LYS A 174 -8.35 19.87 -14.70
CA LYS A 174 -9.35 20.66 -15.43
C LYS A 174 -10.66 19.89 -15.53
N LEU A 175 -10.61 18.60 -15.87
CA LEU A 175 -11.78 17.75 -16.01
C LEU A 175 -12.53 17.54 -14.68
N SER A 176 -11.81 17.41 -13.59
CA SER A 176 -12.35 17.16 -12.26
C SER A 176 -12.63 18.44 -11.44
N GLY A 177 -12.36 19.62 -11.99
CA GLY A 177 -12.49 20.88 -11.27
C GLY A 177 -11.48 21.04 -10.12
N GLY A 178 -10.25 20.50 -10.27
CA GLY A 178 -9.19 20.59 -9.27
C GLY A 178 -9.22 19.52 -8.18
N ASN A 179 -10.01 18.46 -8.37
CA ASN A 179 -10.20 17.41 -7.37
C ASN A 179 -9.35 16.14 -7.61
N THR A 180 -8.43 16.18 -8.57
CA THR A 180 -7.52 15.05 -8.85
C THR A 180 -6.20 15.23 -8.13
N PHE A 181 -5.74 14.18 -7.45
CA PHE A 181 -4.43 14.13 -6.80
C PHE A 181 -3.80 12.73 -6.93
N ILE A 182 -2.50 12.68 -6.69
CA ILE A 182 -1.74 11.42 -6.70
C ILE A 182 -1.24 11.13 -5.30
N ASP A 183 -1.53 9.94 -4.80
CA ASP A 183 -1.05 9.48 -3.51
C ASP A 183 -0.40 8.09 -3.65
N ASN A 184 0.91 8.01 -3.38
CA ASN A 184 1.70 6.79 -3.55
C ASN A 184 1.49 6.09 -4.91
N GLY A 185 1.49 6.87 -6.00
CA GLY A 185 1.31 6.34 -7.35
C GLY A 185 -0.13 6.03 -7.75
N VAL A 186 -1.10 6.34 -6.92
CA VAL A 186 -2.52 6.18 -7.21
C VAL A 186 -3.14 7.52 -7.55
N ILE A 187 -3.70 7.64 -8.75
CA ILE A 187 -4.45 8.82 -9.19
C ILE A 187 -5.84 8.73 -8.58
N ASN A 188 -6.21 9.69 -7.76
CA ASN A 188 -7.53 9.76 -7.13
C ASN A 188 -8.21 11.06 -7.51
N THR A 189 -9.50 10.98 -7.78
CA THR A 189 -10.39 12.13 -7.88
C THR A 189 -11.46 12.00 -6.81
N ILE A 190 -11.52 12.97 -5.89
CA ILE A 190 -12.44 12.95 -4.76
C ILE A 190 -13.07 14.33 -4.65
N MET A 191 -14.35 14.42 -4.95
CA MET A 191 -15.11 15.68 -4.85
C MET A 191 -15.16 16.18 -3.40
N ASN A 192 -15.50 17.44 -3.21
CA ASN A 192 -15.50 18.06 -1.87
C ASN A 192 -16.35 17.29 -0.85
N ASN A 193 -17.47 16.70 -1.31
CA ASN A 193 -18.43 15.93 -0.50
C ASN A 193 -18.16 14.42 -0.49
N GLU A 194 -17.06 13.96 -1.11
CA GLU A 194 -16.68 12.55 -1.15
C GLU A 194 -15.47 12.29 -0.26
N CYS A 195 -15.31 11.04 0.16
CA CYS A 195 -14.14 10.56 0.89
C CYS A 195 -13.76 9.15 0.41
N ILE A 196 -12.53 8.75 0.67
CA ILE A 196 -12.10 7.36 0.44
C ILE A 196 -12.68 6.49 1.54
N GLU A 197 -13.36 5.42 1.14
CA GLU A 197 -14.02 4.47 2.01
C GLU A 197 -13.01 3.49 2.64
N VAL A 198 -12.53 3.83 3.81
CA VAL A 198 -11.65 3.00 4.65
C VAL A 198 -12.04 3.20 6.12
N PRO A 199 -11.62 2.32 7.03
CA PRO A 199 -11.90 2.50 8.46
C PRO A 199 -11.49 3.88 8.96
N VAL A 200 -12.36 4.54 9.73
CA VAL A 200 -12.12 5.88 10.28
C VAL A 200 -11.25 5.77 11.52
N PRO A 201 -10.00 6.25 11.49
CA PRO A 201 -9.19 6.33 12.70
C PRO A 201 -9.76 7.38 13.65
N VAL A 202 -9.74 7.08 14.95
CA VAL A 202 -10.16 8.00 16.01
C VAL A 202 -8.93 8.60 16.67
N MET A 203 -8.80 9.92 16.62
CA MET A 203 -7.75 10.68 17.29
C MET A 203 -8.32 11.35 18.53
N ALA A 204 -8.03 10.75 19.68
CA ALA A 204 -8.45 11.24 20.99
C ALA A 204 -7.23 11.40 21.91
N ASP A 205 -7.41 12.05 23.04
CA ASP A 205 -6.33 12.28 24.01
C ASP A 205 -5.68 10.97 24.50
N ASP A 206 -6.43 9.88 24.51
CA ASP A 206 -5.95 8.54 24.89
C ASP A 206 -5.52 7.65 23.71
N THR A 207 -5.76 8.06 22.46
CA THR A 207 -5.33 7.34 21.25
C THR A 207 -4.23 8.04 20.46
N GLY A 208 -3.72 9.16 20.98
CA GLY A 208 -2.53 9.81 20.46
C GLY A 208 -2.72 11.24 19.95
N LEU A 209 -3.81 11.91 20.22
CA LEU A 209 -3.93 13.35 20.02
C LEU A 209 -2.98 14.05 21.00
N LEU A 210 -2.04 14.87 20.51
CA LEU A 210 -0.98 15.49 21.32
C LEU A 210 -1.26 16.94 21.67
N GLU A 211 -1.91 17.66 20.77
CA GLU A 211 -2.13 19.10 20.89
C GLU A 211 -3.60 19.42 20.65
N THR A 212 -4.01 20.59 21.14
CA THR A 212 -5.34 21.12 20.85
C THR A 212 -5.56 21.29 19.36
N PRO A 213 -6.68 20.80 18.80
CA PRO A 213 -7.05 21.08 17.43
C PRO A 213 -7.07 22.58 17.14
N MET A 214 -6.46 23.00 16.04
CA MET A 214 -6.32 24.42 15.70
C MET A 214 -6.92 24.68 14.33
N ARG A 215 -7.92 25.57 14.27
CA ARG A 215 -8.49 26.01 13.01
C ARG A 215 -7.58 27.02 12.30
N ARG A 216 -7.31 26.80 11.03
CA ARG A 216 -6.61 27.73 10.14
C ARG A 216 -7.40 27.90 8.83
N GLY A 217 -8.15 29.00 8.75
CA GLY A 217 -8.99 29.25 7.58
C GLY A 217 -10.04 28.15 7.37
N ALA A 218 -9.97 27.45 6.25
CA ALA A 218 -10.86 26.35 5.87
C ALA A 218 -10.40 24.98 6.39
N SER A 219 -9.25 24.90 7.06
CA SER A 219 -8.72 23.65 7.56
C SER A 219 -8.67 23.60 9.10
N LEU A 220 -8.75 22.39 9.64
CA LEU A 220 -8.47 22.08 11.03
C LEU A 220 -7.16 21.31 11.08
N ASN A 221 -6.20 21.82 11.85
CA ASN A 221 -4.90 21.14 12.03
C ASN A 221 -4.88 20.44 13.37
N ILE A 222 -4.43 19.19 13.36
CA ILE A 222 -4.19 18.40 14.56
C ILE A 222 -2.80 17.80 14.52
N LYS A 223 -2.25 17.53 15.70
CA LYS A 223 -0.98 16.82 15.86
C LYS A 223 -1.18 15.58 16.69
N THR A 224 -0.68 14.47 16.20
CA THR A 224 -0.85 13.15 16.80
C THR A 224 0.49 12.45 16.99
N LEU A 225 0.50 11.39 17.80
CA LEU A 225 1.57 10.39 17.71
C LEU A 225 1.65 9.86 16.28
N PHE A 226 2.84 9.40 15.88
CA PHE A 226 3.05 8.85 14.56
C PHE A 226 1.96 7.83 14.17
N GLU A 227 1.27 8.10 13.06
CA GLU A 227 0.19 7.26 12.54
C GLU A 227 0.47 6.88 11.09
N PRO A 228 1.06 5.71 10.84
CA PRO A 228 1.49 5.30 9.51
C PRO A 228 0.36 4.84 8.59
N THR A 229 -0.85 4.63 9.12
CA THR A 229 -1.96 4.04 8.35
C THR A 229 -2.81 5.05 7.62
N LEU A 230 -2.53 6.35 7.77
CA LEU A 230 -3.33 7.43 7.18
C LEU A 230 -3.27 7.44 5.65
N ILE A 231 -4.42 7.73 5.04
CA ILE A 231 -4.59 7.87 3.60
C ILE A 231 -5.21 9.25 3.32
N ILE A 232 -4.71 9.94 2.29
CA ILE A 232 -5.29 11.21 1.84
C ILE A 232 -6.72 10.97 1.33
N GLY A 233 -7.66 11.83 1.73
CA GLY A 233 -9.05 11.73 1.31
C GLY A 233 -9.92 10.79 2.16
N GLN A 234 -9.36 10.05 3.14
CA GLN A 234 -10.16 9.30 4.11
C GLN A 234 -10.77 10.24 5.18
N LEU A 235 -11.79 9.76 5.89
CA LEU A 235 -12.26 10.40 7.10
C LEU A 235 -11.38 10.08 8.30
N LEU A 236 -11.32 11.04 9.24
CA LEU A 236 -10.68 10.90 10.53
C LEU A 236 -11.61 11.51 11.58
N GLU A 237 -11.82 10.82 12.68
CA GLU A 237 -12.62 11.31 13.80
C GLU A 237 -11.73 11.97 14.87
N VAL A 238 -12.03 13.21 15.21
CA VAL A 238 -11.38 13.96 16.31
C VAL A 238 -12.27 13.89 17.55
N LYS A 239 -11.69 13.48 18.67
CA LYS A 239 -12.35 13.40 19.99
C LYS A 239 -11.46 14.01 21.08
N SER A 240 -11.46 15.34 21.17
CA SER A 240 -10.79 16.03 22.27
C SER A 240 -11.70 16.10 23.50
N LYS A 241 -11.14 15.82 24.68
CA LYS A 241 -11.85 16.00 25.96
C LYS A 241 -11.84 17.45 26.44
N VAL A 242 -10.87 18.23 25.96
CA VAL A 242 -10.63 19.62 26.39
C VAL A 242 -11.34 20.61 25.47
N PHE A 243 -11.30 20.38 24.17
CA PHE A 243 -11.86 21.28 23.15
C PHE A 243 -12.90 20.53 22.31
N THR A 244 -14.08 20.35 22.89
CA THR A 244 -15.17 19.55 22.29
C THR A 244 -15.78 20.19 21.05
N ASP A 245 -15.61 21.52 20.86
CA ASP A 245 -16.16 22.26 19.71
C ASP A 245 -15.57 21.78 18.35
N TYR A 246 -14.43 21.12 18.37
CA TYR A 246 -13.79 20.55 17.18
C TYR A 246 -13.97 19.04 17.08
N ASN A 247 -14.79 18.43 17.93
CA ASN A 247 -15.09 17.02 17.83
C ASN A 247 -15.95 16.74 16.61
N GLY A 248 -15.61 15.69 15.86
CA GLY A 248 -16.33 15.32 14.65
C GLY A 248 -15.46 14.52 13.71
N GLN A 249 -16.04 14.20 12.56
CA GLN A 249 -15.34 13.52 11.49
C GLN A 249 -14.98 14.52 10.39
N TYR A 250 -13.75 14.43 9.89
CA TYR A 250 -13.20 15.33 8.90
C TYR A 250 -12.46 14.58 7.83
N LYS A 251 -12.49 15.07 6.58
CA LYS A 251 -11.69 14.52 5.49
C LYS A 251 -10.23 14.96 5.61
N ILE A 252 -9.30 14.03 5.48
CA ILE A 252 -7.87 14.33 5.45
C ILE A 252 -7.51 14.97 4.11
N LEU A 253 -6.98 16.20 4.16
CA LEU A 253 -6.40 16.90 3.01
C LEU A 253 -4.91 16.56 2.83
N GLY A 254 -4.21 16.36 3.92
CA GLY A 254 -2.80 16.04 3.92
C GLY A 254 -2.26 15.81 5.31
N PHE A 255 -1.03 15.35 5.37
CA PHE A 255 -0.31 15.15 6.63
C PHE A 255 1.19 15.16 6.44
N THR A 256 1.90 15.45 7.52
CA THR A 256 3.36 15.37 7.58
C THR A 256 3.76 14.46 8.73
N HIS A 257 4.49 13.41 8.43
CA HIS A 257 5.16 12.57 9.42
C HIS A 257 6.54 13.15 9.71
N ASN A 258 6.82 13.42 10.99
CA ASN A 258 8.14 13.82 11.48
C ASN A 258 8.62 12.78 12.49
N CYS A 259 9.59 11.95 12.09
CA CYS A 259 9.98 10.78 12.87
C CYS A 259 11.49 10.63 13.00
N LEU A 260 11.95 10.38 14.22
CA LEU A 260 13.27 9.84 14.50
C LEU A 260 13.13 8.38 14.95
N PHE A 261 13.62 7.46 14.13
CA PHE A 261 13.74 6.05 14.45
C PHE A 261 15.17 5.80 14.96
N SER A 262 15.32 5.55 16.23
CA SER A 262 16.61 5.25 16.87
C SER A 262 16.36 4.43 18.14
N GLU A 263 17.22 3.47 18.41
CA GLU A 263 17.24 2.73 19.67
C GLU A 263 18.00 3.48 20.77
N THR A 264 18.86 4.41 20.37
CA THR A 264 19.78 5.10 21.30
C THR A 264 19.42 6.55 21.58
N GLN A 265 18.58 7.16 20.73
CA GLN A 265 18.21 8.56 20.83
C GLN A 265 16.70 8.73 20.97
N ALA A 266 16.28 9.54 21.92
CA ALA A 266 14.91 10.03 21.99
C ALA A 266 14.68 11.11 20.92
N GLY A 267 13.48 11.14 20.32
CA GLY A 267 13.16 12.14 19.33
C GLY A 267 11.69 12.19 18.95
N THR A 268 11.36 13.10 18.03
CA THR A 268 9.99 13.35 17.57
C THR A 268 9.47 12.13 16.81
N ARG A 269 8.23 11.75 17.08
CA ARG A 269 7.48 10.71 16.37
C ARG A 269 6.04 11.12 16.28
N THR A 270 5.78 12.06 15.38
CA THR A 270 4.49 12.73 15.27
C THR A 270 3.98 12.76 13.84
N THR A 271 2.67 12.89 13.72
CA THR A 271 1.99 13.20 12.49
C THR A 271 1.19 14.47 12.66
N GLU A 272 1.45 15.47 11.84
CA GLU A 272 0.66 16.69 11.73
C GLU A 272 -0.33 16.50 10.59
N ILE A 273 -1.62 16.67 10.84
CA ILE A 273 -2.70 16.34 9.91
C ILE A 273 -3.51 17.60 9.62
N GLU A 274 -3.70 17.87 8.35
CA GLU A 274 -4.59 18.91 7.85
C GLU A 274 -5.91 18.26 7.41
N LEU A 275 -7.00 18.76 8.01
CA LEU A 275 -8.34 18.26 7.85
C LEU A 275 -9.22 19.31 7.18
N TRP A 276 -10.12 18.87 6.30
CA TRP A 276 -11.13 19.75 5.70
C TRP A 276 -12.20 20.11 6.73
N TYR A 277 -12.27 21.36 7.11
CA TYR A 277 -13.24 21.83 8.09
C TYR A 277 -14.62 22.14 7.51
N GLY A 278 -14.74 22.31 6.20
CA GLY A 278 -16.02 22.39 5.47
C GLY A 278 -16.88 23.64 5.68
N ALA A 279 -16.56 24.49 6.64
CA ALA A 279 -17.47 25.48 7.18
C ALA A 279 -17.45 26.87 6.51
N LEU A 280 -16.82 27.04 5.35
CA LEU A 280 -16.60 28.38 4.78
C LEU A 280 -17.46 28.74 3.57
N LEU A 281 -18.24 27.82 3.05
CA LEU A 281 -19.27 28.19 2.07
C LEU A 281 -20.59 28.25 2.79
N PRO A 282 -21.31 29.38 2.75
CA PRO A 282 -22.56 29.59 3.48
C PRO A 282 -23.64 28.54 3.23
N ASN A 283 -23.48 27.68 2.24
CA ASN A 283 -24.43 26.64 1.84
C ASN A 283 -23.79 25.26 1.71
N ALA A 284 -22.51 25.09 2.00
CA ALA A 284 -21.88 23.78 2.04
C ALA A 284 -21.70 23.36 3.50
N THR A 285 -22.78 23.02 4.13
CA THR A 285 -22.74 22.12 5.25
C THR A 285 -22.24 20.82 4.68
N ILE A 286 -20.93 20.57 4.82
CA ILE A 286 -20.47 19.19 4.88
C ILE A 286 -21.06 18.71 6.19
N ASN A 287 -22.28 18.24 6.14
CA ASN A 287 -22.81 17.39 7.17
C ASN A 287 -21.95 16.14 7.12
N VAL A 288 -20.99 16.06 8.00
CA VAL A 288 -20.20 14.86 8.27
C VAL A 288 -21.12 13.70 8.68
N THR A 289 -22.36 14.01 8.97
CA THR A 289 -23.51 13.13 9.15
C THR A 289 -24.37 12.97 7.89
N ASP A 290 -23.89 13.42 6.71
CA ASP A 290 -24.61 13.13 5.48
C ASP A 290 -24.69 11.60 5.35
N ASP A 291 -25.91 11.10 5.40
CA ASP A 291 -26.21 9.67 5.27
C ASP A 291 -25.59 9.02 4.02
N LYS A 292 -25.27 9.82 3.00
CA LYS A 292 -24.56 9.36 1.81
C LYS A 292 -23.08 9.05 2.08
N VAL A 293 -22.40 9.88 2.87
CA VAL A 293 -21.00 9.62 3.30
C VAL A 293 -20.99 8.45 4.28
N GLN A 294 -21.91 8.41 5.23
CA GLN A 294 -22.11 7.32 6.16
C GLN A 294 -22.56 6.03 5.45
N ASN A 295 -23.45 6.09 4.49
CA ASN A 295 -23.92 4.92 3.73
C ASN A 295 -22.87 4.39 2.76
N ASN A 296 -22.03 5.24 2.18
CA ASN A 296 -20.88 4.76 1.42
C ASN A 296 -19.83 4.15 2.34
N PHE A 297 -19.57 4.71 3.51
CA PHE A 297 -18.73 4.12 4.53
C PHE A 297 -19.23 2.75 5.01
N ASN A 298 -20.54 2.59 5.16
CA ASN A 298 -21.16 1.31 5.57
C ASN A 298 -21.25 0.30 4.44
N LYS A 299 -21.23 0.72 3.16
CA LYS A 299 -21.24 -0.19 2.01
C LYS A 299 -19.93 -0.93 1.79
N VAL A 300 -18.82 -0.43 2.29
CA VAL A 300 -17.50 -1.10 2.24
C VAL A 300 -17.03 -1.56 3.64
N LYS A 301 -17.93 -1.77 4.57
CA LYS A 301 -17.73 -2.88 5.49
C LYS A 301 -17.87 -4.15 4.64
N GLY A 302 -16.79 -4.46 3.92
CA GLY A 302 -16.68 -5.74 3.24
C GLY A 302 -17.06 -6.79 4.26
N GLU A 303 -18.07 -7.59 3.95
CA GLU A 303 -18.37 -8.76 4.80
C GLU A 303 -17.02 -9.42 5.07
N LYS A 304 -16.69 -9.54 6.34
CA LYS A 304 -15.47 -10.25 6.75
C LYS A 304 -15.51 -11.58 6.06
N ILE A 305 -14.60 -11.80 5.14
CA ILE A 305 -14.54 -13.08 4.43
C ILE A 305 -13.98 -14.09 5.42
N GLU A 306 -14.87 -14.92 5.93
CA GLU A 306 -14.46 -16.00 6.83
C GLU A 306 -13.53 -16.96 6.08
N PRO A 307 -12.41 -17.40 6.70
CA PRO A 307 -11.50 -18.32 6.06
C PRO A 307 -12.17 -19.67 5.86
N VAL A 308 -11.81 -20.34 4.78
CA VAL A 308 -12.15 -21.73 4.57
C VAL A 308 -11.27 -22.59 5.46
N MET A 309 -11.87 -23.43 6.29
CA MET A 309 -11.20 -24.31 7.26
C MET A 309 -11.70 -25.74 7.10
N GLU A 310 -11.48 -26.33 5.92
CA GLU A 310 -11.81 -27.73 5.68
C GLU A 310 -10.70 -28.68 6.17
N THR A 311 -11.10 -29.82 6.70
CA THR A 311 -10.19 -30.87 7.15
C THR A 311 -9.96 -31.87 6.02
N ALA A 312 -8.80 -31.80 5.35
CA ALA A 312 -8.29 -32.76 4.37
C ALA A 312 -9.37 -33.35 3.41
N PRO A 313 -9.92 -32.52 2.48
CA PRO A 313 -10.89 -33.01 1.48
C PRO A 313 -10.29 -34.15 0.64
N SER A 314 -11.15 -34.97 0.03
CA SER A 314 -10.74 -36.12 -0.81
C SER A 314 -9.77 -35.67 -1.92
N SER A 315 -10.05 -34.55 -2.57
CA SER A 315 -9.18 -33.96 -3.62
C SER A 315 -7.76 -33.69 -3.14
N VAL A 316 -7.56 -33.29 -1.89
CA VAL A 316 -6.23 -33.06 -1.29
C VAL A 316 -5.50 -34.39 -1.10
N ARG A 317 -6.19 -35.45 -0.67
CA ARG A 317 -5.61 -36.79 -0.51
C ARG A 317 -5.21 -37.40 -1.86
N ASP A 318 -6.02 -37.18 -2.89
CA ASP A 318 -5.72 -37.64 -4.25
C ASP A 318 -4.46 -36.95 -4.81
N VAL A 319 -4.33 -35.64 -4.61
CA VAL A 319 -3.13 -34.88 -4.98
C VAL A 319 -1.89 -35.38 -4.22
N TYR A 320 -2.02 -35.62 -2.91
CA TYR A 320 -0.92 -36.16 -2.10
C TYR A 320 -0.47 -37.53 -2.62
N ASN A 321 -1.40 -38.43 -2.86
CA ASN A 321 -1.12 -39.76 -3.36
C ASN A 321 -0.46 -39.69 -4.73
N TYR A 322 -0.95 -38.83 -5.63
CA TYR A 322 -0.35 -38.62 -6.94
C TYR A 322 1.11 -38.18 -6.83
N ILE A 323 1.39 -37.16 -6.02
CA ILE A 323 2.76 -36.66 -5.80
C ILE A 323 3.70 -37.78 -5.30
N LYS A 324 3.22 -38.59 -4.35
CA LYS A 324 4.02 -39.68 -3.78
C LYS A 324 4.23 -40.85 -4.75
N THR A 325 3.26 -41.18 -5.56
CA THR A 325 3.37 -42.29 -6.53
C THR A 325 4.06 -41.90 -7.83
N HIS A 326 4.13 -40.62 -8.17
CA HIS A 326 4.73 -40.09 -9.41
C HIS A 326 6.01 -39.27 -9.14
N ASN A 327 6.81 -39.66 -8.14
CA ASN A 327 8.10 -39.04 -7.82
C ASN A 327 8.09 -37.52 -7.75
N GLY A 328 7.07 -36.93 -7.12
CA GLY A 328 6.95 -35.49 -6.91
C GLY A 328 6.37 -34.70 -8.09
N ALA A 329 5.87 -35.37 -9.12
CA ALA A 329 5.14 -34.70 -10.19
C ALA A 329 3.85 -34.04 -9.65
N ILE A 330 3.44 -32.94 -10.26
CA ILE A 330 2.20 -32.23 -9.89
C ILE A 330 1.06 -32.75 -10.78
N PRO A 331 -0.10 -33.13 -10.20
CA PRO A 331 -1.25 -33.51 -11.03
C PRO A 331 -1.83 -32.28 -11.73
N GLU A 332 -2.43 -32.49 -12.88
CA GLU A 332 -3.27 -31.47 -13.52
C GLU A 332 -4.51 -31.22 -12.66
N GLY A 333 -4.98 -29.98 -12.63
CA GLY A 333 -6.22 -29.64 -11.96
C GLY A 333 -6.20 -28.27 -11.26
N GLN A 334 -7.40 -27.79 -11.03
CA GLN A 334 -7.67 -26.54 -10.34
C GLN A 334 -7.98 -26.78 -8.86
N ILE A 335 -7.52 -25.91 -7.99
CA ILE A 335 -7.98 -25.83 -6.61
C ILE A 335 -9.26 -24.99 -6.60
N THR A 336 -9.20 -23.84 -7.29
CA THR A 336 -10.29 -22.90 -7.47
C THR A 336 -10.32 -22.38 -8.90
N LYS A 337 -11.27 -21.53 -9.25
CA LYS A 337 -11.36 -20.92 -10.58
C LYS A 337 -10.06 -20.24 -11.03
N ASN A 338 -9.35 -19.59 -10.12
CA ASN A 338 -8.17 -18.78 -10.42
C ASN A 338 -6.85 -19.36 -9.89
N VAL A 339 -6.88 -20.54 -9.23
CA VAL A 339 -5.69 -21.13 -8.60
C VAL A 339 -5.59 -22.61 -8.96
N SER A 340 -4.51 -23.02 -9.61
CA SER A 340 -4.22 -24.41 -9.94
C SER A 340 -3.15 -25.01 -9.02
N TRP A 341 -3.15 -26.34 -8.85
CA TRP A 341 -2.08 -27.04 -8.15
C TRP A 341 -0.69 -26.78 -8.76
N LYS A 342 -0.62 -26.67 -10.09
CA LYS A 342 0.61 -26.41 -10.82
C LYS A 342 1.21 -25.03 -10.45
N GLU A 343 0.40 -24.02 -10.33
CA GLU A 343 0.86 -22.68 -9.95
C GLU A 343 1.33 -22.60 -8.50
N VAL A 344 0.63 -23.22 -7.57
CA VAL A 344 0.97 -23.12 -6.14
C VAL A 344 2.04 -24.09 -5.67
N LEU A 345 2.28 -25.19 -6.37
CA LEU A 345 3.29 -26.21 -6.02
C LEU A 345 4.50 -26.22 -6.96
N GLY A 346 4.38 -25.57 -8.12
CA GLY A 346 5.42 -25.51 -9.15
C GLY A 346 6.56 -24.58 -8.76
N ASN A 347 6.60 -23.45 -9.41
CA ASN A 347 7.61 -22.41 -9.25
C ASN A 347 9.05 -22.96 -9.14
N SER A 348 9.82 -22.51 -8.18
CA SER A 348 11.20 -22.92 -7.95
C SER A 348 11.35 -24.27 -7.23
N ASN A 349 10.25 -25.00 -6.96
CA ASN A 349 10.28 -26.30 -6.32
C ASN A 349 10.58 -27.42 -7.33
N THR A 350 11.47 -28.33 -6.98
CA THR A 350 11.75 -29.52 -7.79
C THR A 350 10.80 -30.67 -7.46
N ASN A 351 10.77 -31.71 -8.30
CA ASN A 351 10.05 -32.95 -7.99
C ASN A 351 10.56 -33.59 -6.69
N ALA A 352 11.86 -33.58 -6.47
CA ALA A 352 12.50 -34.10 -5.25
C ALA A 352 12.02 -33.33 -4.00
N ASP A 353 11.94 -31.99 -4.08
CA ASP A 353 11.44 -31.17 -2.98
C ASP A 353 9.98 -31.54 -2.62
N ARG A 354 9.13 -31.65 -3.63
CA ARG A 354 7.72 -32.02 -3.42
C ARG A 354 7.55 -33.42 -2.86
N TYR A 355 8.31 -34.36 -3.41
CA TYR A 355 8.29 -35.74 -2.91
C TYR A 355 8.72 -35.83 -1.45
N ALA A 356 9.76 -35.08 -1.05
CA ALA A 356 10.30 -35.11 0.30
C ALA A 356 9.43 -34.35 1.32
N GLU A 357 9.02 -33.13 0.99
CA GLU A 357 8.49 -32.17 1.98
C GLU A 357 6.97 -32.02 1.94
N ILE A 358 6.27 -32.37 0.85
CA ILE A 358 4.81 -32.25 0.78
C ILE A 358 4.13 -33.25 1.73
N SER A 359 3.19 -32.75 2.50
CA SER A 359 2.33 -33.49 3.44
C SER A 359 0.87 -33.12 3.28
N ILE A 360 -0.02 -33.95 3.78
CA ILE A 360 -1.47 -33.68 3.76
C ILE A 360 -1.80 -32.36 4.47
N PRO A 361 -1.26 -32.02 5.66
CA PRO A 361 -1.47 -30.73 6.28
C PRO A 361 -1.07 -29.53 5.40
N ILE A 362 0.08 -29.59 4.72
CA ILE A 362 0.54 -28.54 3.81
C ILE A 362 -0.43 -28.35 2.65
N LEU A 363 -0.87 -29.43 2.01
CA LEU A 363 -1.84 -29.37 0.92
C LEU A 363 -3.21 -28.87 1.38
N THR A 364 -3.65 -29.28 2.57
CA THR A 364 -4.90 -28.81 3.18
C THR A 364 -4.84 -27.31 3.45
N ASN A 365 -3.73 -26.82 4.01
CA ASN A 365 -3.50 -25.39 4.21
C ASN A 365 -3.54 -24.63 2.89
N MET A 366 -2.88 -25.15 1.85
CA MET A 366 -2.87 -24.53 0.53
C MET A 366 -4.26 -24.49 -0.11
N TYR A 367 -5.01 -25.58 0.02
CA TYR A 367 -6.40 -25.66 -0.41
C TYR A 367 -7.26 -24.58 0.27
N ASN A 368 -7.22 -24.51 1.60
CA ASN A 368 -7.98 -23.54 2.37
C ASN A 368 -7.56 -22.09 2.06
N THR A 369 -6.27 -21.85 1.91
CA THR A 369 -5.74 -20.53 1.53
C THR A 369 -6.24 -20.13 0.15
N ALA A 370 -6.22 -21.04 -0.83
CA ALA A 370 -6.69 -20.80 -2.18
C ALA A 370 -8.20 -20.51 -2.23
N HIS A 371 -9.01 -21.25 -1.48
CA HIS A 371 -10.45 -21.01 -1.40
C HIS A 371 -10.80 -19.71 -0.70
N THR A 372 -10.09 -19.35 0.38
CA THR A 372 -10.26 -18.07 1.05
C THR A 372 -9.88 -16.91 0.10
N PHE A 373 -8.75 -17.06 -0.60
CA PHE A 373 -8.31 -16.13 -1.63
C PHE A 373 -9.35 -15.96 -2.75
N GLN A 374 -9.90 -17.07 -3.26
CA GLN A 374 -10.91 -17.04 -4.32
C GLN A 374 -12.17 -16.26 -3.92
N ARG A 375 -12.61 -16.35 -2.67
CA ARG A 375 -13.76 -15.56 -2.18
C ARG A 375 -13.52 -14.06 -2.30
N VAL A 376 -12.29 -13.61 -2.00
CA VAL A 376 -11.92 -12.19 -2.20
C VAL A 376 -11.95 -11.82 -3.68
N ILE A 377 -11.40 -12.68 -4.53
CA ILE A 377 -11.39 -12.44 -6.00
C ILE A 377 -12.81 -12.36 -6.54
N ASP A 378 -13.68 -13.30 -6.17
CA ASP A 378 -15.07 -13.34 -6.67
C ASP A 378 -15.91 -12.13 -6.19
N THR A 379 -15.59 -11.60 -5.02
CA THR A 379 -16.33 -10.48 -4.44
C THR A 379 -15.85 -9.14 -4.98
N TYR A 380 -14.52 -8.90 -5.01
CA TYR A 380 -13.94 -7.58 -5.26
C TYR A 380 -13.26 -7.43 -6.61
N PHE A 381 -12.92 -8.54 -7.30
CA PHE A 381 -12.19 -8.55 -8.57
C PHE A 381 -12.91 -9.41 -9.62
N LYS A 382 -14.22 -9.36 -9.62
CA LYS A 382 -15.08 -10.22 -10.45
C LYS A 382 -14.69 -10.16 -11.93
N GLY A 383 -14.36 -11.32 -12.48
CA GLY A 383 -13.96 -11.45 -13.89
C GLY A 383 -12.50 -11.13 -14.19
N ALA A 384 -11.72 -10.72 -13.21
CA ALA A 384 -10.32 -10.40 -13.42
C ALA A 384 -9.45 -11.65 -13.62
N THR A 385 -8.43 -11.53 -14.48
CA THR A 385 -7.38 -12.54 -14.61
C THR A 385 -6.40 -12.44 -13.46
N VAL A 386 -6.19 -13.54 -12.76
CA VAL A 386 -5.21 -13.64 -11.65
C VAL A 386 -3.99 -14.41 -12.15
N LYS A 387 -2.81 -13.97 -11.77
CA LYS A 387 -1.54 -14.69 -11.99
C LYS A 387 -0.93 -15.03 -10.64
N ILE A 388 -0.81 -16.30 -10.34
CA ILE A 388 -0.17 -16.78 -9.13
C ILE A 388 1.35 -16.81 -9.35
N ASN A 389 2.08 -16.10 -8.52
CA ASN A 389 3.55 -16.05 -8.57
C ASN A 389 4.18 -17.13 -7.70
N SER A 390 3.60 -17.44 -6.53
CA SER A 390 4.12 -18.43 -5.60
C SER A 390 3.02 -18.86 -4.63
N GLY A 391 2.97 -20.14 -4.33
CA GLY A 391 2.19 -20.72 -3.25
C GLY A 391 3.12 -21.38 -2.23
N TRP A 392 3.06 -22.70 -2.10
CA TRP A 392 3.99 -23.44 -1.25
C TRP A 392 5.44 -23.35 -1.77
N ARG A 393 6.39 -23.26 -0.85
CA ARG A 393 7.83 -23.31 -1.10
C ARG A 393 8.48 -24.43 -0.29
N SER A 394 9.37 -25.19 -0.92
CA SER A 394 10.25 -26.09 -0.20
C SER A 394 11.26 -25.29 0.64
N THR A 395 11.85 -25.94 1.62
CA THR A 395 12.92 -25.34 2.44
C THR A 395 14.06 -24.79 1.57
N ARG A 396 14.45 -25.55 0.54
CA ARG A 396 15.47 -25.14 -0.44
C ARG A 396 15.04 -23.91 -1.24
N SER A 397 13.84 -23.95 -1.79
CA SER A 397 13.28 -22.84 -2.59
C SER A 397 13.11 -21.57 -1.76
N ASN A 398 12.62 -21.69 -0.52
CA ASN A 398 12.48 -20.57 0.39
C ASN A 398 13.81 -19.90 0.73
N LYS A 399 14.84 -20.71 1.00
CA LYS A 399 16.21 -20.21 1.23
C LYS A 399 16.80 -19.52 0.00
N ALA A 400 16.58 -20.09 -1.18
CA ALA A 400 17.09 -19.55 -2.45
C ALA A 400 16.50 -18.16 -2.79
N CYS A 401 15.24 -17.88 -2.40
CA CYS A 401 14.62 -16.57 -2.60
C CYS A 401 14.78 -15.62 -1.39
N GLY A 402 15.63 -15.96 -0.41
CA GLY A 402 15.85 -15.12 0.78
C GLY A 402 14.70 -15.11 1.78
N GLY A 403 13.82 -16.11 1.74
CA GLY A 403 12.68 -16.22 2.66
C GLY A 403 13.13 -16.53 4.09
N VAL A 404 12.35 -16.02 5.05
CA VAL A 404 12.58 -16.28 6.48
C VAL A 404 12.32 -17.73 6.84
N THR A 405 12.97 -18.22 7.91
CA THR A 405 12.88 -19.63 8.33
C THR A 405 11.49 -20.08 8.76
N ASN A 406 10.66 -19.14 9.24
CA ASN A 406 9.26 -19.37 9.63
C ASN A 406 8.25 -18.88 8.57
N SER A 407 8.65 -18.82 7.31
CA SER A 407 7.81 -18.38 6.20
C SER A 407 6.52 -19.18 6.10
N LYS A 408 5.38 -18.51 5.96
CA LYS A 408 4.08 -19.15 5.77
C LYS A 408 3.96 -19.92 4.45
N HIS A 409 4.79 -19.61 3.47
CA HIS A 409 4.92 -20.41 2.25
C HIS A 409 5.37 -21.86 2.52
N LEU A 410 6.25 -22.09 3.50
CA LEU A 410 6.69 -23.44 3.89
C LEU A 410 5.53 -24.32 4.37
N LEU A 411 4.49 -23.71 4.92
CA LEU A 411 3.33 -24.37 5.51
C LEU A 411 2.12 -24.41 4.56
N GLY A 412 2.21 -23.88 3.35
CA GLY A 412 1.09 -23.75 2.42
C GLY A 412 0.05 -22.69 2.83
N LEU A 413 0.43 -21.75 3.69
CA LEU A 413 -0.44 -20.72 4.25
C LEU A 413 -0.30 -19.36 3.58
N ALA A 414 0.39 -19.27 2.44
CA ALA A 414 0.62 -18.00 1.75
C ALA A 414 0.50 -18.14 0.23
N ILE A 415 0.06 -17.06 -0.40
CA ILE A 415 -0.01 -16.90 -1.85
C ILE A 415 0.57 -15.54 -2.24
N ASP A 416 1.50 -15.55 -3.20
CA ASP A 416 1.99 -14.38 -3.91
C ASP A 416 1.29 -14.31 -5.28
N PHE A 417 0.70 -13.17 -5.64
CA PHE A 417 -0.10 -13.05 -6.85
C PHE A 417 -0.09 -11.65 -7.47
N LYS A 418 -0.61 -11.58 -8.69
CA LYS A 418 -0.90 -10.33 -9.43
C LYS A 418 -2.29 -10.40 -10.04
N ILE A 419 -2.92 -9.26 -10.18
CA ILE A 419 -4.12 -9.07 -10.98
C ILE A 419 -3.78 -7.98 -11.99
N PRO A 420 -3.36 -8.32 -13.23
CA PRO A 420 -2.81 -7.34 -14.17
C PRO A 420 -3.73 -6.18 -14.54
N SER A 421 -5.05 -6.40 -14.45
CA SER A 421 -6.07 -5.37 -14.71
C SER A 421 -6.34 -4.45 -13.51
N TYR A 422 -5.66 -4.67 -12.39
CA TYR A 422 -5.81 -3.88 -11.17
C TYR A 422 -4.45 -3.42 -10.65
N PRO A 423 -4.43 -2.23 -10.10
CA PRO A 423 -3.29 -1.66 -9.42
C PRO A 423 -2.85 -2.46 -8.20
N LEU A 424 -1.56 -2.64 -8.03
CA LEU A 424 -1.02 -3.32 -6.85
C LEU A 424 -1.46 -2.66 -5.54
N ALA A 425 -1.49 -1.32 -5.49
CA ALA A 425 -1.95 -0.56 -4.34
C ALA A 425 -3.44 -0.82 -4.05
N GLN A 426 -4.29 -0.86 -5.07
CA GLN A 426 -5.71 -1.15 -4.92
C GLN A 426 -5.92 -2.59 -4.44
N ILE A 427 -5.21 -3.56 -5.04
CA ILE A 427 -5.24 -4.96 -4.61
C ILE A 427 -4.87 -5.05 -3.13
N ASN A 428 -3.76 -4.43 -2.73
CA ASN A 428 -3.27 -4.44 -1.36
C ASN A 428 -4.27 -3.80 -0.38
N ASN A 429 -4.87 -2.67 -0.75
CA ASN A 429 -5.85 -1.99 0.10
C ASN A 429 -7.12 -2.82 0.29
N ILE A 430 -7.65 -3.41 -0.77
CA ILE A 430 -8.81 -4.30 -0.69
C ILE A 430 -8.48 -5.51 0.19
N PHE A 431 -7.37 -6.21 -0.09
CA PHE A 431 -7.00 -7.36 0.71
C PHE A 431 -6.74 -6.99 2.18
N LYS A 432 -6.09 -5.88 2.48
CA LYS A 432 -5.90 -5.41 3.86
C LYS A 432 -7.22 -5.14 4.59
N SER A 433 -8.23 -4.66 3.89
CA SER A 433 -9.54 -4.34 4.49
C SER A 433 -10.39 -5.58 4.78
N VAL A 434 -10.23 -6.67 4.00
CA VAL A 434 -11.09 -7.85 4.06
C VAL A 434 -10.40 -9.14 4.52
N TRP A 435 -9.06 -9.19 4.45
CA TRP A 435 -8.25 -10.34 4.86
C TRP A 435 -7.90 -10.26 6.34
N THR A 436 -8.79 -10.73 7.21
CA THR A 436 -8.70 -10.54 8.67
C THR A 436 -7.92 -11.63 9.39
N TYR A 437 -7.48 -12.69 8.71
CA TYR A 437 -6.91 -13.89 9.32
C TYR A 437 -5.41 -14.02 9.21
N GLY A 438 -4.77 -13.03 8.66
CA GLY A 438 -3.34 -13.06 8.49
C GLY A 438 -2.81 -11.75 7.92
N TRP A 439 -1.56 -11.78 7.51
CA TRP A 439 -0.87 -10.61 7.00
C TRP A 439 -1.07 -10.45 5.49
N VAL A 440 -1.24 -9.21 5.05
CA VAL A 440 -1.24 -8.81 3.65
C VAL A 440 -0.01 -7.97 3.41
N GLY A 441 0.93 -8.48 2.62
CA GLY A 441 2.18 -7.80 2.29
C GLY A 441 2.06 -6.97 1.02
N ALA A 442 2.23 -5.65 1.18
CA ALA A 442 2.52 -4.75 0.08
C ALA A 442 4.04 -4.60 -0.15
N CYS A 443 4.82 -5.55 0.30
CA CYS A 443 6.28 -5.43 0.41
C CYS A 443 7.02 -5.58 -0.92
N TYR A 444 6.31 -5.89 -1.99
CA TYR A 444 6.95 -6.23 -3.25
C TYR A 444 6.45 -5.29 -4.35
N ALA A 445 7.37 -4.64 -5.04
CA ALA A 445 7.05 -3.71 -6.13
C ALA A 445 6.25 -4.34 -7.29
N THR A 446 6.10 -5.66 -7.27
CA THR A 446 5.58 -6.39 -8.43
C THR A 446 4.46 -7.37 -8.15
N PHE A 447 4.12 -7.66 -6.89
CA PHE A 447 3.06 -8.62 -6.53
C PHE A 447 2.51 -8.37 -5.12
N THR A 448 1.34 -8.91 -4.83
CA THR A 448 0.74 -8.92 -3.49
C THR A 448 1.00 -10.26 -2.83
N HIS A 449 1.33 -10.23 -1.54
CA HIS A 449 1.43 -11.40 -0.68
C HIS A 449 0.23 -11.43 0.27
N VAL A 450 -0.39 -12.58 0.42
CA VAL A 450 -1.40 -12.84 1.45
C VAL A 450 -1.05 -14.11 2.21
N GLN A 451 -1.28 -14.10 3.52
CA GLN A 451 -1.08 -15.28 4.34
C GLN A 451 -2.16 -15.46 5.39
N ILE A 452 -2.35 -16.70 5.83
CA ILE A 452 -3.20 -17.07 6.95
C ILE A 452 -2.29 -17.42 8.13
N ASN A 453 -2.57 -16.88 9.32
CA ASN A 453 -1.70 -17.06 10.49
C ASN A 453 -1.83 -18.43 11.14
N LYS A 454 -3.04 -19.05 11.06
CA LYS A 454 -3.30 -20.39 11.60
C LYS A 454 -3.87 -21.29 10.52
N GLY A 455 -3.25 -22.45 10.31
CA GLY A 455 -3.72 -23.51 9.42
C GLY A 455 -4.33 -24.67 10.19
N VAL A 456 -4.91 -25.60 9.43
CA VAL A 456 -5.42 -26.87 9.98
C VAL A 456 -4.23 -27.71 10.42
N GLY A 457 -4.16 -28.08 11.69
CA GLY A 457 -3.08 -28.92 12.24
C GLY A 457 -1.85 -28.18 12.75
N ALA A 458 -1.85 -26.84 12.81
CA ALA A 458 -0.87 -26.09 13.56
C ALA A 458 -1.10 -26.31 15.06
N ALA A 459 -0.41 -27.28 15.64
CA ALA A 459 -0.23 -27.35 17.07
C ALA A 459 0.43 -26.05 17.55
N ASN A 460 -0.28 -25.33 18.42
CA ASN A 460 0.19 -24.28 19.31
C ASN A 460 1.65 -23.81 19.09
N ASP A 461 1.86 -22.85 18.22
CA ASP A 461 3.03 -21.98 18.30
C ASP A 461 2.75 -20.96 19.43
N LYS A 462 3.44 -21.18 20.56
CA LYS A 462 3.53 -20.26 21.67
C LYS A 462 4.37 -19.06 21.31
#